data_3372eb64ac100a3afb0d8c1bb9ebaecc
#
_entry.id   3372eb64ac100a3afb0d8c1bb9ebaecc
#
_cell.length_a   1.000
_cell.length_b   1.000
_cell.length_c   1.000
_cell.angle_alpha   90.00
_cell.angle_beta   90.00
_cell.angle_gamma   90.00
#
_symmetry.space_group_name_H-M   'P 1'
#
loop_
_entity.id
_entity.type
_entity.pdbx_description
1 polymer ?
#
loop_
_entity_poly.entity_id
_entity_poly.type
_entity_poly.pdbx_seq_one_letter_code
_entity_poly.pdbx_strand_id
1 'polypeptide(L)'
;HGNGNVGALEDRRGSYLVGGLGSRKQEVLKNGGNTLYLAVAMLETEKMDTKYDYGDKKSGDAGNFGIFKQNWLMIRQSVPQYKKYGPAEWNAGAALNSNLNWDIKVMRAAQKKWGIDRWFAGHRNGETGLDHPDTPDIRRYRDAIYWIKGQIDSDPKYRSDDTRFWVDVTPI
;
A
#
# COMPACT_ATOMS: atom_id res chain seq x y z
N HIS A 1 23.98 3.23 5.64
CA HIS A 1 24.28 2.68 5.91
C HIS A 1 24.95 2.01 5.92
N GLY A 2 25.08 2.11 6.04
CA GLY A 2 25.60 1.47 6.06
C GLY A 2 26.40 0.70 6.26
N ASN A 3 26.64 0.16 6.56
CA ASN A 3 27.53 -0.48 6.84
C ASN A 3 27.95 -1.38 6.12
N GLY A 4 28.28 -1.34 5.92
CA GLY A 4 28.94 -1.97 5.17
C GLY A 4 28.62 -3.28 4.86
N ASN A 5 29.04 -4.05 4.78
CA ASN A 5 28.82 -5.24 4.40
C ASN A 5 27.57 -5.69 4.53
N VAL A 6 27.19 -5.48 5.40
CA VAL A 6 25.99 -5.84 5.59
C VAL A 6 25.09 -5.00 4.89
N GLY A 7 25.52 -3.87 4.48
CA GLY A 7 24.74 -2.94 3.72
C GLY A 7 24.00 -3.56 2.56
N ALA A 8 24.51 -4.63 2.04
CA ALA A 8 23.86 -5.31 0.95
C ALA A 8 22.45 -5.80 1.32
N LEU A 9 22.15 -5.90 2.60
CA LEU A 9 20.85 -6.36 3.06
C LEU A 9 19.91 -5.21 3.38
N GLU A 10 20.40 -3.95 3.33
CA GLU A 10 19.58 -2.80 3.62
C GLU A 10 18.98 -2.26 2.33
N ASP A 11 17.69 -1.93 2.37
CA ASP A 11 17.05 -1.26 1.25
C ASP A 11 17.52 0.18 1.19
N ARG A 12 17.80 0.67 -0.01
CA ARG A 12 18.11 2.08 -0.20
C ARG A 12 16.84 2.89 0.06
N ARG A 13 17.02 4.09 0.59
CA ARG A 13 15.89 4.96 0.94
C ARG A 13 16.27 6.42 0.85
N GLY A 14 15.27 7.27 0.74
CA GLY A 14 15.50 8.70 0.64
C GLY A 14 14.22 9.47 0.42
N SER A 15 14.36 10.69 -0.08
CA SER A 15 13.23 11.55 -0.37
C SER A 15 13.52 12.46 -1.55
N TYR A 16 12.47 12.91 -2.22
CA TYR A 16 12.57 13.93 -3.25
C TYR A 16 11.19 14.60 -3.41
N LEU A 17 11.17 15.74 -4.10
CA LEU A 17 9.93 16.49 -4.28
C LEU A 17 9.17 15.97 -5.50
N VAL A 18 7.85 15.82 -5.35
CA VAL A 18 6.94 15.42 -6.43
C VAL A 18 5.81 16.44 -6.48
N GLY A 19 5.75 17.20 -7.57
CA GLY A 19 4.74 18.27 -7.71
C GLY A 19 3.32 17.74 -7.55
N GLY A 20 2.53 18.38 -6.70
CA GLY A 20 1.14 18.02 -6.44
C GLY A 20 0.96 16.95 -5.36
N LEU A 21 2.04 16.36 -4.86
CA LEU A 21 1.91 15.30 -3.87
C LEU A 21 1.29 15.78 -2.57
N GLY A 22 1.59 17.01 -2.15
CA GLY A 22 1.03 17.58 -0.93
C GLY A 22 -0.48 17.64 -0.96
N SER A 23 -1.06 18.10 -2.08
CA SER A 23 -2.52 18.11 -2.25
C SER A 23 -3.09 16.70 -2.20
N ARG A 24 -2.41 15.75 -2.80
CA ARG A 24 -2.86 14.34 -2.80
C ARG A 24 -2.84 13.75 -1.39
N LYS A 25 -1.79 14.04 -0.61
CA LYS A 25 -1.74 13.64 0.79
C LYS A 25 -2.95 14.15 1.56
N GLN A 26 -3.29 15.41 1.34
CA GLN A 26 -4.43 16.01 2.03
C GLN A 26 -5.75 15.36 1.62
N GLU A 27 -5.90 14.98 0.35
CA GLU A 27 -7.09 14.26 -0.08
C GLU A 27 -7.21 12.91 0.64
N VAL A 28 -6.11 12.18 0.79
CA VAL A 28 -6.12 10.90 1.50
C VAL A 28 -6.52 11.09 2.96
N LEU A 29 -5.93 12.08 3.63
CA LEU A 29 -6.26 12.37 5.03
C LEU A 29 -7.71 12.81 5.18
N LYS A 30 -8.21 13.65 4.26
CA LYS A 30 -9.58 14.14 4.30
C LYS A 30 -10.59 13.00 4.07
N ASN A 31 -10.22 11.98 3.32
CA ASN A 31 -11.08 10.84 3.08
C ASN A 31 -10.95 9.74 4.13
N GLY A 32 -10.30 10.05 5.25
CA GLY A 32 -10.25 9.14 6.38
C GLY A 32 -8.97 8.33 6.52
N GLY A 33 -7.97 8.60 5.69
CA GLY A 33 -6.65 7.97 5.83
C GLY A 33 -5.85 8.57 6.97
N ASN A 34 -4.69 7.97 7.23
CA ASN A 34 -3.74 8.45 8.22
C ASN A 34 -2.33 8.32 7.65
N THR A 35 -1.30 8.56 8.47
CA THR A 35 0.08 8.53 7.97
C THR A 35 0.55 7.15 7.55
N LEU A 36 -0.02 6.08 8.11
CA LEU A 36 0.24 4.73 7.62
C LEU A 36 -0.29 4.57 6.19
N TYR A 37 -1.49 5.09 5.91
CA TYR A 37 -2.08 5.03 4.58
C TYR A 37 -1.25 5.84 3.59
N LEU A 38 -0.76 7.02 4.01
CA LEU A 38 0.15 7.81 3.18
C LEU A 38 1.41 7.02 2.85
N ALA A 39 1.97 6.33 3.84
CA ALA A 39 3.20 5.56 3.65
C ALA A 39 3.00 4.42 2.65
N VAL A 40 1.90 3.68 2.75
CA VAL A 40 1.60 2.60 1.82
C VAL A 40 1.43 3.14 0.40
N ALA A 41 0.62 4.20 0.24
CA ALA A 41 0.40 4.78 -1.08
C ALA A 41 1.70 5.33 -1.68
N MET A 42 2.55 5.93 -0.86
CA MET A 42 3.83 6.48 -1.31
C MET A 42 4.77 5.38 -1.79
N LEU A 43 4.79 4.24 -1.10
CA LEU A 43 5.64 3.14 -1.52
C LEU A 43 5.12 2.50 -2.82
N GLU A 44 3.80 2.38 -2.94
CA GLU A 44 3.21 1.64 -4.07
C GLU A 44 3.24 2.42 -5.37
N THR A 45 3.05 3.75 -5.35
CA THR A 45 3.07 4.56 -6.57
C THR A 45 3.80 5.89 -6.31
N GLU A 46 4.35 6.46 -7.38
CA GLU A 46 5.09 7.71 -7.24
C GLU A 46 4.21 8.88 -6.80
N LYS A 47 3.00 8.95 -7.34
CA LYS A 47 2.11 10.09 -7.10
C LYS A 47 0.89 9.75 -6.26
N MET A 48 0.90 8.59 -5.62
CA MET A 48 -0.23 8.13 -4.81
C MET A 48 -1.53 8.14 -5.62
N ASP A 49 -1.46 7.61 -6.84
CA ASP A 49 -2.61 7.62 -7.77
C ASP A 49 -2.85 6.23 -8.36
N THR A 50 -3.76 6.16 -9.33
CA THR A 50 -4.16 4.89 -9.96
C THR A 50 -3.74 4.82 -11.43
N LYS A 51 -2.75 5.63 -11.82
CA LYS A 51 -2.29 5.71 -13.20
C LYS A 51 -1.21 4.67 -13.50
N TYR A 52 -1.51 3.43 -13.21
CA TYR A 52 -0.66 2.31 -13.55
C TYR A 52 -1.49 1.34 -14.40
N ASP A 53 -0.83 0.37 -15.01
CA ASP A 53 -1.53 -0.56 -15.90
C ASP A 53 -2.64 -1.29 -15.15
N TYR A 54 -3.76 -1.52 -15.80
CA TYR A 54 -4.95 -2.12 -15.20
C TYR A 54 -4.60 -3.41 -14.48
N GLY A 55 -5.05 -3.53 -13.23
CA GLY A 55 -4.74 -4.69 -12.40
C GLY A 55 -3.26 -4.82 -12.05
N ASP A 56 -2.44 -3.80 -12.36
CA ASP A 56 -1.00 -3.83 -12.18
C ASP A 56 -0.37 -4.96 -12.99
N LYS A 57 -0.90 -5.19 -14.22
CA LYS A 57 -0.51 -6.27 -15.14
C LYS A 57 -0.80 -7.66 -14.59
N LYS A 58 -1.71 -7.77 -13.61
CA LYS A 58 -2.11 -9.04 -13.02
C LYS A 58 -3.63 -9.16 -13.11
N SER A 59 -4.14 -10.37 -12.95
CA SER A 59 -5.56 -10.65 -13.04
C SER A 59 -6.00 -11.56 -11.90
N GLY A 60 -7.31 -11.80 -11.80
CA GLY A 60 -7.85 -12.65 -10.75
C GLY A 60 -7.50 -12.10 -9.37
N ASP A 61 -7.25 -12.98 -8.44
CA ASP A 61 -6.93 -12.59 -7.06
C ASP A 61 -5.62 -11.79 -6.92
N ALA A 62 -4.74 -11.86 -7.91
CA ALA A 62 -3.50 -11.09 -7.91
C ALA A 62 -3.65 -9.68 -8.48
N GLY A 63 -4.78 -9.37 -9.13
CA GLY A 63 -5.02 -8.03 -9.69
C GLY A 63 -5.04 -6.98 -8.60
N ASN A 64 -4.34 -5.85 -8.84
CA ASN A 64 -4.22 -4.78 -7.85
C ASN A 64 -5.04 -3.56 -8.26
N PHE A 65 -5.67 -2.91 -7.28
CA PHE A 65 -6.52 -1.75 -7.51
C PHE A 65 -6.33 -0.69 -6.42
N GLY A 66 -6.60 0.56 -6.79
CA GLY A 66 -6.54 1.70 -5.88
C GLY A 66 -5.13 2.22 -5.68
N ILE A 67 -5.01 3.28 -4.88
CA ILE A 67 -3.70 3.93 -4.65
C ILE A 67 -2.77 3.08 -3.80
N PHE A 68 -3.32 2.11 -3.07
CA PHE A 68 -2.55 1.21 -2.23
C PHE A 68 -2.19 -0.09 -2.93
N LYS A 69 -2.60 -0.27 -4.18
CA LYS A 69 -2.46 -1.52 -4.93
C LYS A 69 -2.97 -2.72 -4.12
N GLN A 70 -4.21 -2.63 -3.67
CA GLN A 70 -4.85 -3.71 -2.93
C GLN A 70 -5.14 -4.88 -3.87
N ASN A 71 -4.76 -6.10 -3.50
CA ASN A 71 -5.03 -7.25 -4.35
C ASN A 71 -6.49 -7.71 -4.21
N TRP A 72 -7.03 -8.29 -5.30
CA TRP A 72 -8.44 -8.65 -5.35
C TRP A 72 -8.85 -9.67 -4.28
N LEU A 73 -7.98 -10.60 -3.93
CA LEU A 73 -8.28 -11.54 -2.85
C LEU A 73 -8.64 -10.80 -1.56
N MET A 74 -7.79 -9.86 -1.16
CA MET A 74 -8.00 -9.08 0.06
C MET A 74 -9.24 -8.20 -0.06
N ILE A 75 -9.43 -7.58 -1.21
CA ILE A 75 -10.59 -6.71 -1.46
C ILE A 75 -11.87 -7.51 -1.30
N ARG A 76 -12.02 -8.63 -2.02
CA ARG A 76 -13.28 -9.36 -2.05
C ARG A 76 -13.64 -10.01 -0.71
N GLN A 77 -12.65 -10.30 0.11
CA GLN A 77 -12.89 -10.88 1.42
C GLN A 77 -13.06 -9.84 2.53
N SER A 78 -12.82 -8.57 2.24
CA SER A 78 -12.83 -7.52 3.26
C SER A 78 -14.21 -6.91 3.49
N VAL A 79 -15.04 -6.85 2.47
CA VAL A 79 -16.32 -6.12 2.54
C VAL A 79 -17.48 -7.01 2.10
N PRO A 80 -18.66 -6.84 2.70
CA PRO A 80 -19.83 -7.69 2.37
C PRO A 80 -20.23 -7.62 0.91
N GLN A 81 -20.06 -6.46 0.25
CA GLN A 81 -20.47 -6.25 -1.13
C GLN A 81 -19.81 -7.22 -2.10
N TYR A 82 -18.61 -7.70 -1.78
CA TYR A 82 -17.83 -8.54 -2.68
C TYR A 82 -17.71 -10.00 -2.21
N LYS A 83 -18.29 -10.35 -1.07
CA LYS A 83 -18.11 -11.71 -0.51
C LYS A 83 -18.58 -12.83 -1.41
N LYS A 84 -19.57 -12.56 -2.25
CA LYS A 84 -20.09 -13.57 -3.18
C LYS A 84 -19.19 -13.77 -4.40
N TYR A 85 -18.20 -12.90 -4.59
CA TYR A 85 -17.36 -12.93 -5.77
C TYR A 85 -16.13 -13.84 -5.55
N GLY A 86 -15.70 -14.47 -6.65
CA GLY A 86 -14.47 -15.25 -6.68
C GLY A 86 -13.41 -14.53 -7.51
N PRO A 87 -12.33 -15.24 -7.85
CA PRO A 87 -11.26 -14.64 -8.66
C PRO A 87 -11.73 -14.12 -10.02
N ALA A 88 -12.72 -14.77 -10.62
CA ALA A 88 -13.19 -14.38 -11.96
C ALA A 88 -13.83 -12.99 -12.01
N GLU A 89 -14.38 -12.50 -10.86
CA GLU A 89 -15.04 -11.20 -10.80
C GLU A 89 -14.09 -10.08 -10.43
N TRP A 90 -12.79 -10.24 -10.66
CA TRP A 90 -11.78 -9.28 -10.24
C TRP A 90 -11.98 -7.86 -10.81
N ASN A 91 -12.69 -7.73 -11.94
CA ASN A 91 -12.97 -6.40 -12.49
C ASN A 91 -13.83 -5.54 -11.56
N ALA A 92 -14.52 -6.12 -10.58
CA ALA A 92 -15.24 -5.33 -9.59
C ALA A 92 -14.30 -4.48 -8.74
N GLY A 93 -13.03 -4.86 -8.63
CA GLY A 93 -12.02 -4.09 -7.90
C GLY A 93 -11.72 -2.73 -8.53
N ALA A 94 -12.03 -2.55 -9.80
CA ALA A 94 -11.78 -1.29 -10.49
C ALA A 94 -12.51 -0.10 -9.86
N ALA A 95 -13.55 -0.34 -9.06
CA ALA A 95 -14.22 0.73 -8.33
C ALA A 95 -13.26 1.48 -7.41
N LEU A 96 -12.22 0.82 -6.91
CA LEU A 96 -11.22 1.46 -6.06
C LEU A 96 -10.38 2.48 -6.85
N ASN A 97 -10.23 2.29 -8.15
CA ASN A 97 -9.45 3.20 -8.97
C ASN A 97 -10.12 4.56 -9.17
N SER A 98 -11.45 4.60 -9.09
CA SER A 98 -12.21 5.83 -9.34
C SER A 98 -12.86 6.42 -8.08
N ASN A 99 -12.65 5.81 -6.92
CA ASN A 99 -13.30 6.26 -5.69
C ASN A 99 -12.34 6.13 -4.51
N LEU A 100 -11.64 7.22 -4.20
CA LEU A 100 -10.65 7.22 -3.13
C LEU A 100 -11.26 6.89 -1.77
N ASN A 101 -12.45 7.41 -1.48
CA ASN A 101 -13.11 7.13 -0.22
C ASN A 101 -13.40 5.64 -0.06
N TRP A 102 -13.85 4.98 -1.14
CA TRP A 102 -14.11 3.55 -1.13
C TRP A 102 -12.82 2.74 -0.98
N ASP A 103 -11.76 3.16 -1.69
CA ASP A 103 -10.44 2.55 -1.60
C ASP A 103 -9.96 2.52 -0.14
N ILE A 104 -10.07 3.66 0.55
CA ILE A 104 -9.67 3.77 1.94
C ILE A 104 -10.55 2.91 2.85
N LYS A 105 -11.86 2.88 2.60
CA LYS A 105 -12.78 2.06 3.39
C LYS A 105 -12.46 0.58 3.26
N VAL A 106 -12.16 0.11 2.05
CA VAL A 106 -11.80 -1.29 1.81
C VAL A 106 -10.49 -1.64 2.54
N MET A 107 -9.50 -0.77 2.46
CA MET A 107 -8.23 -1.00 3.16
C MET A 107 -8.44 -1.08 4.67
N ARG A 108 -9.27 -0.18 5.23
CA ARG A 108 -9.56 -0.21 6.66
C ARG A 108 -10.28 -1.50 7.05
N ALA A 109 -11.23 -1.94 6.23
CA ALA A 109 -11.94 -3.19 6.47
C ALA A 109 -10.99 -4.39 6.45
N ALA A 110 -10.05 -4.40 5.53
CA ALA A 110 -9.05 -5.46 5.44
C ALA A 110 -8.16 -5.49 6.70
N GLN A 111 -7.69 -4.34 7.13
CA GLN A 111 -6.86 -4.25 8.33
C GLN A 111 -7.62 -4.69 9.58
N LYS A 112 -8.91 -4.36 9.66
CA LYS A 112 -9.75 -4.77 10.76
C LYS A 112 -9.99 -6.28 10.76
N LYS A 113 -10.19 -6.85 9.58
CA LYS A 113 -10.46 -8.28 9.44
C LYS A 113 -9.27 -9.14 9.86
N TRP A 114 -8.08 -8.81 9.37
CA TRP A 114 -6.90 -9.66 9.58
C TRP A 114 -5.97 -9.19 10.69
N GLY A 115 -6.10 -7.94 11.15
CA GLY A 115 -5.12 -7.31 12.02
C GLY A 115 -3.95 -6.81 11.18
N ILE A 116 -3.17 -5.89 11.75
CA ILE A 116 -2.16 -5.17 10.95
C ILE A 116 -1.05 -6.08 10.42
N ASP A 117 -0.56 -7.03 11.20
CA ASP A 117 0.54 -7.89 10.76
C ASP A 117 0.12 -8.83 9.63
N ARG A 118 -1.04 -9.49 9.77
CA ARG A 118 -1.54 -10.35 8.69
C ARG A 118 -1.98 -9.52 7.49
N TRP A 119 -2.45 -8.29 7.72
CA TRP A 119 -2.76 -7.41 6.61
C TRP A 119 -1.51 -7.14 5.76
N PHE A 120 -0.38 -6.80 6.39
CA PHE A 120 0.87 -6.62 5.64
C PHE A 120 1.22 -7.86 4.83
N ALA A 121 1.08 -9.02 5.45
CA ALA A 121 1.40 -10.29 4.79
C ALA A 121 0.51 -10.54 3.58
N GLY A 122 -0.79 -10.39 3.74
CA GLY A 122 -1.74 -10.61 2.64
C GLY A 122 -1.63 -9.53 1.56
N HIS A 123 -1.38 -8.29 1.94
CA HIS A 123 -1.19 -7.19 1.00
C HIS A 123 0.05 -7.44 0.13
N ARG A 124 1.13 -7.90 0.73
CA ARG A 124 2.39 -8.16 0.01
C ARG A 124 2.33 -9.43 -0.82
N ASN A 125 1.83 -10.54 -0.26
CA ASN A 125 1.94 -11.87 -0.87
C ASN A 125 0.60 -12.61 -1.04
N GLY A 126 -0.53 -11.95 -0.89
CA GLY A 126 -1.84 -12.59 -1.09
C GLY A 126 -2.09 -13.76 -0.15
N GLU A 127 -2.70 -14.83 -0.67
CA GLU A 127 -3.05 -15.98 0.15
C GLU A 127 -1.82 -16.63 0.78
N THR A 128 -0.72 -16.72 0.05
CA THR A 128 0.52 -17.27 0.58
C THR A 128 1.01 -16.48 1.79
N GLY A 129 0.89 -15.15 1.73
CA GLY A 129 1.24 -14.30 2.86
C GLY A 129 0.34 -14.51 4.05
N LEU A 130 -0.97 -14.65 3.83
CA LEU A 130 -1.90 -14.92 4.93
C LEU A 130 -1.58 -16.25 5.62
N ASP A 131 -1.14 -17.25 4.85
CA ASP A 131 -0.79 -18.57 5.40
C ASP A 131 0.58 -18.57 6.07
N HIS A 132 1.50 -17.74 5.61
CA HIS A 132 2.86 -17.65 6.13
C HIS A 132 3.23 -16.18 6.36
N PRO A 133 2.70 -15.56 7.44
CA PRO A 133 2.77 -14.10 7.61
C PRO A 133 4.10 -13.55 8.10
N ASP A 134 5.06 -14.38 8.43
CA ASP A 134 6.31 -13.91 9.01
C ASP A 134 7.52 -14.35 8.18
N THR A 135 7.53 -14.01 6.89
CA THR A 135 8.69 -14.26 6.03
C THR A 135 9.60 -13.03 6.01
N PRO A 136 10.90 -13.20 5.66
CA PRO A 136 11.81 -12.05 5.55
C PRO A 136 11.32 -10.98 4.58
N ASP A 137 10.72 -11.38 3.45
CA ASP A 137 10.19 -10.45 2.46
C ASP A 137 9.08 -9.58 3.06
N ILE A 138 8.15 -10.19 3.79
CA ILE A 138 7.06 -9.45 4.42
C ILE A 138 7.59 -8.50 5.49
N ARG A 139 8.56 -8.96 6.29
CA ARG A 139 9.17 -8.09 7.31
C ARG A 139 9.86 -6.89 6.67
N ARG A 140 10.57 -7.08 5.56
CA ARG A 140 11.23 -5.97 4.85
C ARG A 140 10.20 -4.97 4.32
N TYR A 141 9.11 -5.47 3.74
CA TYR A 141 8.04 -4.61 3.25
C TYR A 141 7.43 -3.79 4.38
N ARG A 142 7.09 -4.45 5.49
CA ARG A 142 6.54 -3.79 6.66
C ARG A 142 7.50 -2.74 7.21
N ASP A 143 8.78 -3.08 7.34
CA ASP A 143 9.78 -2.15 7.85
C ASP A 143 9.94 -0.94 6.93
N ALA A 144 9.86 -1.13 5.62
CA ALA A 144 9.89 -0.03 4.65
C ALA A 144 8.72 0.92 4.87
N ILE A 145 7.52 0.39 5.03
CA ILE A 145 6.33 1.20 5.26
C ILE A 145 6.47 1.99 6.57
N TYR A 146 6.91 1.35 7.65
CA TYR A 146 7.06 2.04 8.93
C TYR A 146 8.18 3.08 8.90
N TRP A 147 9.24 2.87 8.10
CA TRP A 147 10.25 3.89 7.92
C TRP A 147 9.65 5.14 7.26
N ILE A 148 8.89 4.95 6.18
CA ILE A 148 8.22 6.08 5.51
C ILE A 148 7.26 6.78 6.47
N LYS A 149 6.45 6.02 7.20
CA LYS A 149 5.52 6.59 8.18
C LYS A 149 6.27 7.41 9.23
N GLY A 150 7.39 6.89 9.74
CA GLY A 150 8.22 7.60 10.71
C GLY A 150 8.76 8.91 10.17
N GLN A 151 9.15 8.96 8.89
CA GLN A 151 9.61 10.19 8.26
C GLN A 151 8.45 11.19 8.16
N ILE A 152 7.27 10.75 7.74
CA ILE A 152 6.09 11.63 7.64
C ILE A 152 5.74 12.17 9.03
N ASP A 153 5.80 11.33 10.06
CA ASP A 153 5.44 11.72 11.42
C ASP A 153 6.48 12.62 12.08
N SER A 154 7.69 12.71 11.52
CA SER A 154 8.77 13.50 12.12
C SER A 154 8.53 15.00 12.08
N ASP A 155 7.65 15.49 11.20
CA ASP A 155 7.29 16.90 11.12
C ASP A 155 5.92 17.04 10.47
N PRO A 156 5.00 17.85 11.03
CA PRO A 156 3.67 18.05 10.45
C PRO A 156 3.66 18.49 8.99
N LYS A 157 4.72 19.20 8.54
CA LYS A 157 4.79 19.67 7.15
C LYS A 157 4.72 18.54 6.14
N TYR A 158 5.20 17.34 6.51
CA TYR A 158 5.22 16.20 5.60
C TYR A 158 3.85 15.62 5.30
N ARG A 159 2.81 16.07 6.00
CA ARG A 159 1.43 15.70 5.68
C ARG A 159 0.82 16.56 4.59
N SER A 160 1.48 17.66 4.21
CA SER A 160 0.91 18.61 3.24
C SER A 160 1.89 19.13 2.20
N ASP A 161 3.19 18.86 2.33
CA ASP A 161 4.15 19.30 1.34
C ASP A 161 4.37 18.23 0.26
N ASP A 162 5.17 18.56 -0.73
CA ASP A 162 5.41 17.68 -1.89
C ASP A 162 6.53 16.66 -1.67
N THR A 163 7.00 16.48 -0.44
CA THR A 163 8.06 15.50 -0.18
C THR A 163 7.53 14.08 -0.31
N ARG A 164 8.17 13.30 -1.17
CA ARG A 164 7.93 11.87 -1.26
C ARG A 164 9.09 11.13 -0.62
N PHE A 165 8.77 10.31 0.38
CA PHE A 165 9.75 9.38 0.94
C PHE A 165 9.66 8.06 0.18
N TRP A 166 10.79 7.40 -0.01
CA TRP A 166 10.83 6.17 -0.77
C TRP A 166 11.79 5.15 -0.14
N VAL A 167 11.49 3.89 -0.38
CA VAL A 167 12.38 2.77 -0.03
C VAL A 167 12.40 1.84 -1.23
N ASP A 168 13.59 1.40 -1.61
CA ASP A 168 13.79 0.56 -2.77
C ASP A 168 13.59 -0.90 -2.38
N VAL A 169 12.33 -1.34 -2.33
CA VAL A 169 11.97 -2.70 -1.92
C VAL A 169 12.01 -3.62 -3.13
N THR A 170 12.65 -4.77 -2.97
CA THR A 170 12.76 -5.74 -4.08
C THR A 170 11.37 -6.21 -4.51
N PRO A 171 11.04 -6.11 -5.80
CA PRO A 171 9.76 -6.59 -6.31
C PRO A 171 9.66 -8.11 -6.21
N ILE A 172 8.43 -8.60 -6.15
CA ILE A 172 8.15 -10.02 -6.17
C ILE A 172 7.26 -10.39 -7.33
#